data_df2ad383e5a0c7741d3a6371b10d5f1f
#
_entry.id   df2ad383e5a0c7741d3a6371b10d5f1f
#
_cell.length_a   1.000
_cell.length_b   1.000
_cell.length_c   1.000
_cell.angle_alpha   90.00
_cell.angle_beta   90.00
_cell.angle_gamma   90.00
#
_symmetry.space_group_name_H-M   'P 1'
#
loop_
_entity.id
_entity.type
_entity.pdbx_description
1 polymer ?
#
loop_
_entity_poly.entity_id
_entity_poly.type
_entity_poly.pdbx_seq_one_letter_code
_entity_poly.pdbx_strand_id
1 'polypeptide(L)'
;TKVTADGFATGIAKFLAPHAERVRDALVAQDGDFVLFGADNFETCLKVMGELRLKLGRDLGLIDDAAWKFLWVVDFPMFERDEDAGRWKAIHHPFTSPMPGEESKLESAPSDCISAGYDLVCNGSEIAGGSVRIHDQAIQAKVFELLGLDGDTAKLKFGFLLDALQY
;
A
#
# COMPACT_ATOMS: atom_id res chain seq x y z
N THR A 1 -16.55 -12.41 -15.08
CA THR A 1 -16.85 -12.96 -16.43
C THR A 1 -16.08 -14.24 -16.69
N LYS A 2 -16.63 -15.15 -17.47
CA LYS A 2 -15.98 -16.40 -17.88
C LYS A 2 -15.19 -16.17 -19.19
N VAL A 3 -13.98 -16.70 -19.25
CA VAL A 3 -13.14 -16.72 -20.45
C VAL A 3 -13.59 -17.84 -21.38
N THR A 4 -13.68 -17.55 -22.67
CA THR A 4 -14.04 -18.51 -23.72
C THR A 4 -13.08 -18.36 -24.90
N ALA A 5 -13.08 -19.32 -25.83
CA ALA A 5 -12.28 -19.27 -27.04
C ALA A 5 -12.47 -17.95 -27.83
N ASP A 6 -13.71 -17.42 -27.83
CA ASP A 6 -14.10 -16.21 -28.59
C ASP A 6 -14.01 -14.92 -27.73
N GLY A 7 -13.48 -14.98 -26.49
CA GLY A 7 -13.35 -13.83 -25.61
C GLY A 7 -13.96 -14.02 -24.23
N PHE A 8 -14.97 -13.20 -23.87
CA PHE A 8 -15.64 -13.24 -22.57
C PHE A 8 -17.15 -13.45 -22.72
N ALA A 9 -17.76 -14.30 -21.87
CA ALA A 9 -19.12 -14.76 -22.10
C ALA A 9 -20.21 -14.05 -21.28
N THR A 10 -19.88 -13.46 -20.10
CA THR A 10 -20.90 -12.96 -19.16
C THR A 10 -20.50 -11.65 -18.49
N GLY A 11 -21.46 -11.00 -17.83
CA GLY A 11 -21.23 -9.78 -17.08
C GLY A 11 -20.78 -8.60 -17.97
N ILE A 12 -19.56 -8.13 -17.76
CA ILE A 12 -19.00 -7.00 -18.51
C ILE A 12 -18.40 -7.38 -19.87
N ALA A 13 -18.63 -8.60 -20.35
CA ALA A 13 -18.07 -9.13 -21.59
C ALA A 13 -18.23 -8.19 -22.79
N LYS A 14 -19.41 -7.55 -22.94
CA LYS A 14 -19.67 -6.60 -24.04
C LYS A 14 -18.75 -5.39 -24.04
N PHE A 15 -18.30 -4.95 -22.88
CA PHE A 15 -17.38 -3.80 -22.75
C PHE A 15 -15.92 -4.24 -22.95
N LEU A 16 -15.61 -5.51 -22.73
CA LEU A 16 -14.29 -6.08 -22.92
C LEU A 16 -14.02 -6.53 -24.35
N ALA A 17 -15.10 -6.73 -25.15
CA ALA A 17 -14.96 -7.27 -26.50
C ALA A 17 -13.90 -6.58 -27.36
N PRO A 18 -13.80 -5.24 -27.41
CA PRO A 18 -12.75 -4.53 -28.18
C PRO A 18 -11.32 -4.77 -27.67
N HIS A 19 -11.18 -5.31 -26.45
CA HIS A 19 -9.91 -5.47 -25.74
C HIS A 19 -9.69 -6.90 -25.25
N ALA A 20 -10.51 -7.86 -25.72
CA ALA A 20 -10.54 -9.21 -25.17
C ALA A 20 -9.18 -9.91 -25.23
N GLU A 21 -8.50 -9.87 -26.35
CA GLU A 21 -7.20 -10.47 -26.56
C GLU A 21 -6.15 -9.85 -25.61
N ARG A 22 -6.07 -8.52 -25.57
CA ARG A 22 -5.14 -7.81 -24.68
C ARG A 22 -5.35 -8.14 -23.20
N VAL A 23 -6.61 -8.26 -22.75
CA VAL A 23 -6.93 -8.61 -21.35
C VAL A 23 -6.57 -10.07 -21.07
N ARG A 24 -6.87 -10.98 -21.99
CA ARG A 24 -6.49 -12.39 -21.86
C ARG A 24 -4.98 -12.57 -21.76
N ASP A 25 -4.23 -11.90 -22.62
CA ASP A 25 -2.75 -11.98 -22.65
C ASP A 25 -2.15 -11.40 -21.37
N ALA A 26 -2.61 -10.24 -20.92
CA ALA A 26 -2.13 -9.61 -19.69
C ALA A 26 -2.37 -10.45 -18.44
N LEU A 27 -3.46 -11.23 -18.40
CA LEU A 27 -3.81 -12.12 -17.30
C LEU A 27 -3.35 -13.56 -17.49
N VAL A 28 -2.77 -13.89 -18.64
CA VAL A 28 -2.44 -15.26 -19.04
C VAL A 28 -3.67 -16.19 -18.90
N ALA A 29 -4.84 -15.65 -19.22
CA ALA A 29 -6.11 -16.32 -18.97
C ALA A 29 -6.42 -17.37 -20.04
N GLN A 30 -6.90 -18.53 -19.61
CA GLN A 30 -7.23 -19.67 -20.45
C GLN A 30 -8.74 -19.88 -20.55
N ASP A 31 -9.18 -20.62 -21.57
CA ASP A 31 -10.57 -20.98 -21.74
C ASP A 31 -11.08 -21.74 -20.51
N GLY A 32 -12.19 -21.27 -19.98
CA GLY A 32 -12.80 -21.82 -18.76
C GLY A 32 -12.50 -21.03 -17.50
N ASP A 33 -11.49 -20.16 -17.52
CA ASP A 33 -11.15 -19.30 -16.38
C ASP A 33 -12.26 -18.30 -16.07
N PHE A 34 -12.28 -17.84 -14.83
CA PHE A 34 -13.10 -16.71 -14.40
C PHE A 34 -12.22 -15.51 -14.07
N VAL A 35 -12.50 -14.38 -14.72
CA VAL A 35 -11.88 -13.09 -14.43
C VAL A 35 -12.82 -12.24 -13.59
N LEU A 36 -12.32 -11.76 -12.47
CA LEU A 36 -13.03 -10.90 -11.53
C LEU A 36 -12.47 -9.48 -11.62
N PHE A 37 -13.33 -8.50 -11.52
CA PHE A 37 -12.98 -7.09 -11.61
C PHE A 37 -13.48 -6.35 -10.38
N GLY A 38 -12.64 -5.51 -9.80
CA GLY A 38 -13.01 -4.52 -8.81
C GLY A 38 -12.88 -3.13 -9.41
N ALA A 39 -13.84 -2.25 -9.12
CA ALA A 39 -13.83 -0.87 -9.56
C ALA A 39 -14.39 0.02 -8.45
N ASP A 40 -13.50 0.77 -7.80
CA ASP A 40 -13.79 1.74 -6.75
C ASP A 40 -12.56 2.65 -6.57
N ASN A 41 -12.50 3.44 -5.52
CA ASN A 41 -11.25 4.07 -5.13
C ASN A 41 -10.16 3.01 -4.87
N PHE A 42 -8.91 3.42 -4.96
CA PHE A 42 -7.76 2.51 -4.94
C PHE A 42 -7.71 1.62 -3.70
N GLU A 43 -7.91 2.21 -2.52
CA GLU A 43 -7.85 1.49 -1.23
C GLU A 43 -8.97 0.46 -1.10
N THR A 44 -10.20 0.84 -1.45
CA THR A 44 -11.35 -0.07 -1.44
C THR A 44 -11.13 -1.23 -2.40
N CYS A 45 -10.63 -0.97 -3.62
CA CYS A 45 -10.30 -2.02 -4.57
C CYS A 45 -9.26 -2.99 -4.03
N LEU A 46 -8.16 -2.51 -3.46
CA LEU A 46 -7.11 -3.35 -2.89
C LEU A 46 -7.66 -4.24 -1.77
N LYS A 47 -8.43 -3.65 -0.85
CA LYS A 47 -9.03 -4.38 0.27
C LYS A 47 -9.99 -5.47 -0.21
N VAL A 48 -10.96 -5.10 -1.02
CA VAL A 48 -12.00 -6.04 -1.50
C VAL A 48 -11.39 -7.16 -2.34
N MET A 49 -10.48 -6.83 -3.25
CA MET A 49 -9.84 -7.84 -4.10
C MET A 49 -8.88 -8.74 -3.30
N GLY A 50 -8.21 -8.20 -2.28
CA GLY A 50 -7.39 -8.97 -1.35
C GLY A 50 -8.22 -9.97 -0.54
N GLU A 51 -9.31 -9.53 0.05
CA GLU A 51 -10.23 -10.40 0.80
C GLU A 51 -10.86 -11.47 -0.10
N LEU A 52 -11.28 -11.09 -1.32
CA LEU A 52 -11.82 -12.02 -2.31
C LEU A 52 -10.81 -13.10 -2.70
N ARG A 53 -9.54 -12.70 -2.93
CA ARG A 53 -8.46 -13.64 -3.24
C ARG A 53 -8.27 -14.66 -2.11
N LEU A 54 -8.24 -14.21 -0.85
CA LEU A 54 -8.11 -15.09 0.30
C LEU A 54 -9.31 -16.03 0.46
N LYS A 55 -10.52 -15.50 0.26
CA LYS A 55 -11.75 -16.32 0.30
C LYS A 55 -11.71 -17.42 -0.75
N LEU A 56 -11.41 -17.08 -1.99
CA LEU A 56 -11.31 -18.06 -3.07
C LEU A 56 -10.20 -19.08 -2.83
N GLY A 57 -9.05 -18.64 -2.31
CA GLY A 57 -7.95 -19.53 -1.94
C GLY A 57 -8.36 -20.58 -0.93
N ARG A 58 -9.15 -20.21 0.08
CA ARG A 58 -9.71 -21.14 1.08
C ARG A 58 -10.78 -22.04 0.49
N ASP A 59 -11.77 -21.47 -0.19
CA ASP A 59 -12.91 -22.21 -0.74
C ASP A 59 -12.49 -23.27 -1.77
N LEU A 60 -11.40 -23.00 -2.49
CA LEU A 60 -10.84 -23.90 -3.50
C LEU A 60 -9.71 -24.80 -2.96
N GLY A 61 -9.39 -24.72 -1.68
CA GLY A 61 -8.35 -25.55 -1.05
C GLY A 61 -6.93 -25.28 -1.59
N LEU A 62 -6.64 -24.04 -2.03
CA LEU A 62 -5.35 -23.65 -2.61
C LEU A 62 -4.36 -23.17 -1.57
N ILE A 63 -4.80 -22.95 -0.33
CA ILE A 63 -3.94 -22.51 0.77
C ILE A 63 -3.43 -23.75 1.50
N ASP A 64 -2.10 -23.88 1.55
CA ASP A 64 -1.43 -24.91 2.33
C ASP A 64 -1.08 -24.32 3.71
N ASP A 65 -1.86 -24.66 4.71
CA ASP A 65 -1.69 -24.18 6.10
C ASP A 65 -0.41 -24.70 6.77
N ALA A 66 0.23 -25.73 6.23
CA ALA A 66 1.49 -26.26 6.73
C ALA A 66 2.72 -25.53 6.13
N ALA A 67 2.54 -24.77 5.07
CA ALA A 67 3.62 -24.03 4.43
C ALA A 67 3.88 -22.69 5.13
N TRP A 68 5.16 -22.34 5.28
CA TRP A 68 5.60 -21.03 5.76
C TRP A 68 6.08 -20.21 4.56
N LYS A 69 5.35 -19.17 4.19
CA LYS A 69 5.65 -18.29 3.06
C LYS A 69 5.89 -16.87 3.54
N PHE A 70 7.13 -16.41 3.35
CA PHE A 70 7.57 -15.08 3.75
C PHE A 70 7.67 -14.16 2.54
N LEU A 71 7.35 -12.87 2.76
CA LEU A 71 7.63 -11.80 1.82
C LEU A 71 7.89 -10.49 2.57
N TRP A 72 8.61 -9.58 1.91
CA TRP A 72 8.73 -8.20 2.35
C TRP A 72 7.70 -7.34 1.63
N VAL A 73 7.03 -6.49 2.38
CA VAL A 73 6.26 -5.37 1.85
C VAL A 73 7.09 -4.11 2.03
N VAL A 74 7.29 -3.38 0.96
CA VAL A 74 8.13 -2.18 0.88
C VAL A 74 7.44 -1.13 0.03
N ASP A 75 8.06 0.04 -0.12
CA ASP A 75 7.57 1.14 -0.94
C ASP A 75 6.18 1.65 -0.50
N PHE A 76 5.98 1.69 0.81
CA PHE A 76 4.76 2.27 1.36
C PHE A 76 4.69 3.78 1.09
N PRO A 77 3.51 4.33 0.75
CA PRO A 77 3.30 5.76 0.87
C PRO A 77 3.65 6.25 2.27
N MET A 78 4.26 7.41 2.37
CA MET A 78 4.66 7.97 3.67
C MET A 78 3.46 8.51 4.44
N PHE A 79 2.48 9.05 3.72
CA PHE A 79 1.30 9.68 4.27
C PHE A 79 0.02 9.21 3.60
N GLU A 80 -1.06 9.22 4.36
CA GLU A 80 -2.43 9.14 3.88
C GLU A 80 -3.20 10.42 4.21
N ARG A 81 -4.22 10.73 3.42
CA ARG A 81 -5.09 11.87 3.70
C ARG A 81 -6.17 11.47 4.70
N ASP A 82 -6.20 12.14 5.84
CA ASP A 82 -7.32 12.08 6.78
C ASP A 82 -8.34 13.12 6.32
N GLU A 83 -9.34 12.66 5.56
CA GLU A 83 -10.37 13.54 4.99
C GLU A 83 -11.24 14.21 6.07
N ASP A 84 -11.50 13.50 7.16
CA ASP A 84 -12.32 14.00 8.27
C ASP A 84 -11.59 15.12 9.03
N ALA A 85 -10.31 14.93 9.27
CA ALA A 85 -9.47 15.92 9.96
C ALA A 85 -8.86 16.98 9.01
N GLY A 86 -8.95 16.80 7.70
CA GLY A 86 -8.41 17.71 6.69
C GLY A 86 -6.88 17.82 6.70
N ARG A 87 -6.16 16.82 7.21
CA ARG A 87 -4.71 16.83 7.39
C ARG A 87 -4.06 15.53 6.93
N TRP A 88 -2.74 15.55 6.81
CA TRP A 88 -1.96 14.34 6.57
C TRP A 88 -1.81 13.51 7.85
N LYS A 89 -1.76 12.21 7.70
CA LYS A 89 -1.47 11.23 8.74
C LYS A 89 -0.34 10.33 8.25
N ALA A 90 0.63 10.06 9.11
CA ALA A 90 1.70 9.12 8.80
C ALA A 90 1.14 7.69 8.80
N ILE A 91 1.46 6.92 7.75
CA ILE A 91 1.01 5.52 7.63
C ILE A 91 1.70 4.64 8.68
N HIS A 92 3.01 4.83 8.89
CA HIS A 92 3.76 4.08 9.90
C HIS A 92 4.00 4.93 11.14
N HIS A 93 5.00 5.79 11.09
CA HIS A 93 5.46 6.54 12.25
C HIS A 93 5.99 7.91 11.84
N PRO A 94 5.77 9.00 12.63
CA PRO A 94 6.25 10.34 12.31
C PRO A 94 7.78 10.48 12.15
N PHE A 95 8.54 9.50 12.58
CA PHE A 95 10.00 9.44 12.46
C PHE A 95 10.49 8.51 11.34
N THR A 96 9.59 7.94 10.55
CA THR A 96 9.96 7.16 9.37
C THR A 96 10.54 8.08 8.31
N SER A 97 11.73 7.74 7.79
CA SER A 97 12.38 8.51 6.74
C SER A 97 11.67 8.34 5.40
N PRO A 98 11.62 9.38 4.56
CA PRO A 98 11.38 9.17 3.15
C PRO A 98 12.48 8.29 2.54
N MET A 99 12.19 7.59 1.45
CA MET A 99 13.21 6.92 0.66
C MET A 99 14.21 7.95 0.11
N PRO A 100 15.50 7.59 -0.04
CA PRO A 100 16.49 8.49 -0.60
C PRO A 100 16.06 9.05 -1.97
N GLY A 101 16.05 10.37 -2.09
CA GLY A 101 15.61 11.07 -3.29
C GLY A 101 14.14 11.48 -3.30
N GLU A 102 13.36 11.08 -2.30
CA GLU A 102 11.94 11.41 -2.17
C GLU A 102 11.69 12.70 -1.33
N GLU A 103 12.73 13.28 -0.73
CA GLU A 103 12.63 14.38 0.24
C GLU A 103 11.92 15.62 -0.33
N SER A 104 12.11 15.90 -1.63
CA SER A 104 11.44 17.02 -2.30
C SER A 104 9.93 16.85 -2.42
N LYS A 105 9.44 15.60 -2.38
CA LYS A 105 8.01 15.32 -2.45
C LYS A 105 7.28 15.66 -1.15
N LEU A 106 7.98 15.80 -0.04
CA LEU A 106 7.37 16.27 1.21
C LEU A 106 6.66 17.62 1.03
N GLU A 107 7.18 18.50 0.16
CA GLU A 107 6.56 19.80 -0.14
C GLU A 107 5.65 19.75 -1.38
N SER A 108 6.07 19.05 -2.44
CA SER A 108 5.44 19.13 -3.75
C SER A 108 4.30 18.15 -3.96
N ALA A 109 4.38 16.95 -3.40
CA ALA A 109 3.43 15.87 -3.57
C ALA A 109 3.49 14.87 -2.40
N PRO A 110 3.06 15.21 -1.19
CA PRO A 110 3.17 14.33 -0.02
C PRO A 110 2.50 12.97 -0.18
N SER A 111 1.40 12.90 -0.97
CA SER A 111 0.72 11.63 -1.30
C SER A 111 1.60 10.64 -2.08
N ASP A 112 2.57 11.16 -2.82
CA ASP A 112 3.42 10.36 -3.71
C ASP A 112 4.80 10.08 -3.08
N CYS A 113 5.03 10.58 -1.87
CA CYS A 113 6.27 10.37 -1.13
C CYS A 113 6.32 8.94 -0.59
N ILE A 114 7.34 8.21 -0.99
CA ILE A 114 7.57 6.83 -0.55
C ILE A 114 8.41 6.83 0.72
N SER A 115 7.99 6.02 1.69
CA SER A 115 8.69 5.86 2.97
C SER A 115 9.74 4.74 2.92
N ALA A 116 10.75 4.85 3.76
CA ALA A 116 11.71 3.78 4.05
C ALA A 116 11.19 2.81 5.13
N GLY A 117 9.89 2.59 5.14
CA GLY A 117 9.20 1.58 5.95
C GLY A 117 9.21 0.22 5.27
N TYR A 118 9.16 -0.83 6.07
CA TYR A 118 9.11 -2.21 5.57
C TYR A 118 8.43 -3.12 6.58
N ASP A 119 7.67 -4.10 6.07
CA ASP A 119 7.04 -5.15 6.88
C ASP A 119 7.45 -6.52 6.39
N LEU A 120 7.73 -7.41 7.33
CA LEU A 120 7.89 -8.83 7.05
C LEU A 120 6.54 -9.52 7.26
N VAL A 121 6.05 -10.14 6.22
CA VAL A 121 4.76 -10.84 6.21
C VAL A 121 4.99 -12.33 6.10
N CYS A 122 4.28 -13.11 6.90
CA CYS A 122 4.22 -14.56 6.82
C CYS A 122 2.76 -15.01 6.65
N ASN A 123 2.48 -15.76 5.60
CA ASN A 123 1.16 -16.31 5.30
C ASN A 123 0.03 -15.24 5.33
N GLY A 124 0.33 -14.02 4.88
CA GLY A 124 -0.62 -12.92 4.85
C GLY A 124 -0.78 -12.14 6.16
N SER A 125 0.02 -12.47 7.19
CA SER A 125 0.06 -11.72 8.45
C SER A 125 1.39 -11.02 8.62
N GLU A 126 1.38 -9.75 8.99
CA GLU A 126 2.58 -9.03 9.41
C GLU A 126 3.10 -9.65 10.72
N ILE A 127 4.36 -10.05 10.73
CA ILE A 127 5.03 -10.65 11.88
C ILE A 127 6.16 -9.79 12.43
N ALA A 128 6.67 -8.86 11.64
CA ALA A 128 7.64 -7.85 12.04
C ALA A 128 7.58 -6.67 11.08
N GLY A 129 7.93 -5.50 11.56
CA GLY A 129 8.01 -4.29 10.74
C GLY A 129 9.03 -3.31 11.29
N GLY A 130 9.43 -2.36 10.47
CA GLY A 130 10.39 -1.35 10.85
C GLY A 130 10.53 -0.24 9.81
N SER A 131 11.44 0.68 10.09
CA SER A 131 11.77 1.75 9.15
C SER A 131 13.16 2.32 9.42
N VAL A 132 13.77 2.88 8.38
CA VAL A 132 14.87 3.83 8.58
C VAL A 132 14.30 5.09 9.24
N ARG A 133 14.97 5.62 10.24
CA ARG A 133 14.54 6.81 10.97
C ARG A 133 15.14 8.08 10.38
N ILE A 134 14.36 9.16 10.44
CA ILE A 134 14.85 10.49 10.09
C ILE A 134 15.89 10.91 11.13
N HIS A 135 17.07 11.32 10.67
CA HIS A 135 18.14 11.91 11.47
C HIS A 135 18.42 13.37 11.08
N ASP A 136 17.92 13.81 9.92
CA ASP A 136 18.00 15.20 9.48
C ASP A 136 16.85 16.01 10.12
N GLN A 137 17.23 17.04 10.91
CA GLN A 137 16.28 17.88 11.62
C GLN A 137 15.36 18.69 10.70
N ALA A 138 15.88 19.11 9.53
CA ALA A 138 15.07 19.88 8.58
C ALA A 138 13.99 19.00 7.95
N ILE A 139 14.32 17.75 7.60
CA ILE A 139 13.35 16.77 7.11
C ILE A 139 12.34 16.44 8.20
N GLN A 140 12.78 16.23 9.44
CA GLN A 140 11.87 15.95 10.55
C GLN A 140 10.90 17.09 10.83
N ALA A 141 11.36 18.34 10.76
CA ALA A 141 10.49 19.50 10.93
C ALA A 141 9.41 19.58 9.84
N LYS A 142 9.76 19.33 8.58
CA LYS A 142 8.79 19.26 7.47
C LYS A 142 7.74 18.18 7.66
N VAL A 143 8.15 16.99 8.10
CA VAL A 143 7.21 15.89 8.40
C VAL A 143 6.25 16.29 9.50
N PHE A 144 6.72 16.92 10.58
CA PHE A 144 5.85 17.39 11.66
C PHE A 144 4.89 18.49 11.19
N GLU A 145 5.35 19.42 10.37
CA GLU A 145 4.50 20.44 9.76
C GLU A 145 3.34 19.83 8.95
N LEU A 146 3.64 18.86 8.09
CA LEU A 146 2.63 18.11 7.32
C LEU A 146 1.60 17.42 8.20
N LEU A 147 2.04 16.89 9.34
CA LEU A 147 1.18 16.21 10.32
C LEU A 147 0.43 17.19 11.24
N GLY A 148 0.63 18.50 11.08
CA GLY A 148 0.03 19.54 11.92
C GLY A 148 0.58 19.57 13.34
N LEU A 149 1.82 19.13 13.54
CA LEU A 149 2.53 19.21 14.81
C LEU A 149 3.45 20.42 14.81
N ASP A 150 3.12 21.42 15.61
CA ASP A 150 4.03 22.56 15.84
C ASP A 150 5.27 22.14 16.65
N GLY A 151 6.30 22.98 16.61
CA GLY A 151 7.58 22.69 17.28
C GLY A 151 7.48 22.49 18.79
N ASP A 152 6.61 23.21 19.46
CA ASP A 152 6.41 23.09 20.92
C ASP A 152 5.71 21.77 21.26
N THR A 153 4.66 21.43 20.52
CA THR A 153 3.95 20.15 20.65
C THR A 153 4.86 18.99 20.33
N ALA A 154 5.65 19.07 19.27
CA ALA A 154 6.61 18.04 18.88
C ALA A 154 7.67 17.84 19.97
N LYS A 155 8.24 18.92 20.53
CA LYS A 155 9.20 18.86 21.61
C LYS A 155 8.61 18.31 22.92
N LEU A 156 7.38 18.70 23.25
CA LEU A 156 6.69 18.20 24.44
C LEU A 156 6.43 16.68 24.35
N LYS A 157 6.01 16.21 23.18
CA LYS A 157 5.64 14.79 22.99
C LYS A 157 6.85 13.89 22.72
N PHE A 158 7.85 14.40 22.01
CA PHE A 158 8.91 13.59 21.41
C PHE A 158 10.32 14.11 21.69
N GLY A 159 10.49 15.09 22.59
CA GLY A 159 11.78 15.77 22.83
C GLY A 159 12.93 14.80 23.04
N PHE A 160 12.78 13.81 23.91
CA PHE A 160 13.82 12.81 24.20
C PHE A 160 14.20 11.98 22.95
N LEU A 161 13.23 11.68 22.07
CA LEU A 161 13.48 10.92 20.85
C LEU A 161 14.13 11.81 19.77
N LEU A 162 13.73 13.07 19.69
CA LEU A 162 14.36 14.05 18.81
C LEU A 162 15.85 14.24 19.19
N ASP A 163 16.16 14.33 20.48
CA ASP A 163 17.54 14.45 20.96
C ASP A 163 18.33 13.17 20.66
N ALA A 164 17.72 11.99 20.81
CA ALA A 164 18.38 10.71 20.57
C ALA A 164 18.67 10.43 19.09
N LEU A 165 17.88 10.98 18.16
CA LEU A 165 18.04 10.78 16.72
C LEU A 165 18.93 11.87 16.04
N GLN A 166 19.49 12.79 16.82
CA GLN A 166 20.45 13.78 16.33
C GLN A 166 21.86 13.19 16.36
N TYR A 167 22.35 12.64 15.26
CA TYR A 167 23.72 12.12 15.12
C TYR A 167 24.32 12.42 13.74
#